data_d0f02c4846c3755cc6d7ab66dd6c1735
#
_entry.id   d0f02c4846c3755cc6d7ab66dd6c1735
#
_cell.length_a   1.000
_cell.length_b   1.000
_cell.length_c   1.000
_cell.angle_alpha   90.00
_cell.angle_beta   90.00
_cell.angle_gamma   90.00
#
_symmetry.space_group_name_H-M   'P 1'
#
loop_
_entity.id
_entity.type
_entity.pdbx_description
1 polymer ?
#
loop_
_entity_poly.entity_id
_entity_poly.type
_entity_poly.pdbx_seq_one_letter_code
_entity_poly.pdbx_strand_id
1 'polypeptide(L)'
;MYKHVPLLSLLIFGAINASPALAWNTLDGLAPIVIGHRGASGYLPEHTLESYALAIQQGANFIEPDLVMTSDGHFIARHEPMLDSTTDVASKFGAERKTTRMVDGVSTTAYFADTFTLAEIKTLRAVQPRANRDQSHNGLYEIPTLDEVIVLAKSKGVGIYPELKHSTYMAGVFGANVFEDKLVSTLHAAYGNTSAAPVFIQSFETANLKYMNGQTNIRLVQLVDADDVNADGSMSLVAPYAQPYDIVAAGGSTTFADLLTAAGLAEIATYADGIGPWKPYLLKTVADGIDRNGDGDVDINDRRVDGSTGVIEAAHAAGLLVYTWTFRNDASGYGFANPQEEMEHYLKLGVDGVFTDFPDTGVAAVAAVPEPETYALMLAGLGLVAWRRRRH
;
A
#
# COMPACT_ATOMS: atom_id res chain seq x y z
N MET A 1 -44.85 -29.93 65.46
CA MET A 1 -43.39 -29.71 65.32
C MET A 1 -43.03 -29.93 63.88
N TYR A 2 -43.01 -28.87 63.02
CA TYR A 2 -42.58 -28.92 61.65
C TYR A 2 -41.13 -28.41 61.58
N LYS A 3 -40.20 -29.27 61.13
CA LYS A 3 -38.78 -28.90 60.93
C LYS A 3 -38.64 -28.30 59.54
N HIS A 4 -38.28 -27.02 59.45
CA HIS A 4 -37.84 -26.36 58.21
C HIS A 4 -36.42 -26.81 57.85
N VAL A 5 -36.25 -27.34 56.66
CA VAL A 5 -34.96 -27.58 56.03
C VAL A 5 -34.67 -26.39 55.10
N PRO A 6 -33.56 -25.66 55.23
CA PRO A 6 -33.23 -24.59 54.30
C PRO A 6 -32.68 -25.19 52.99
N LEU A 7 -33.27 -24.76 51.88
CA LEU A 7 -32.77 -25.05 50.54
C LEU A 7 -31.55 -24.16 50.26
N LEU A 8 -30.39 -24.75 50.21
CA LEU A 8 -29.14 -24.08 49.88
C LEU A 8 -29.07 -23.99 48.34
N SER A 9 -29.36 -22.80 47.78
CA SER A 9 -29.21 -22.53 46.36
C SER A 9 -27.75 -22.36 46.00
N LEU A 10 -27.15 -23.38 45.42
CA LEU A 10 -25.78 -23.34 44.90
C LEU A 10 -25.76 -22.54 43.60
N LEU A 11 -25.35 -21.25 43.67
CA LEU A 11 -25.03 -20.44 42.50
C LEU A 11 -23.69 -20.93 41.92
N ILE A 12 -23.76 -21.75 40.87
CA ILE A 12 -22.56 -22.06 40.07
C ILE A 12 -22.28 -20.85 39.19
N PHE A 13 -21.30 -20.03 39.62
CA PHE A 13 -20.64 -19.07 38.75
C PHE A 13 -19.79 -19.88 37.78
N GLY A 14 -20.36 -20.19 36.62
CA GLY A 14 -19.57 -20.66 35.49
C GLY A 14 -18.62 -19.53 35.08
N ALA A 15 -17.33 -19.69 35.32
CA ALA A 15 -16.32 -18.88 34.67
C ALA A 15 -16.49 -19.07 33.15
N ILE A 16 -17.05 -18.07 32.50
CA ILE A 16 -16.99 -17.97 31.05
C ILE A 16 -15.51 -17.71 30.73
N ASN A 17 -14.76 -18.78 30.47
CA ASN A 17 -13.50 -18.62 29.77
C ASN A 17 -13.87 -18.04 28.42
N ALA A 18 -13.73 -16.72 28.25
CA ALA A 18 -13.74 -16.10 26.96
C ALA A 18 -12.61 -16.77 26.17
N SER A 19 -12.96 -17.60 25.21
CA SER A 19 -12.00 -18.04 24.21
C SER A 19 -11.36 -16.78 23.61
N PRO A 20 -10.06 -16.76 23.37
CA PRO A 20 -9.47 -15.63 22.68
C PRO A 20 -10.28 -15.38 21.40
N ALA A 21 -10.68 -14.15 21.21
CA ALA A 21 -11.32 -13.72 19.99
C ALA A 21 -10.47 -14.25 18.82
N LEU A 22 -11.09 -14.89 17.84
CA LEU A 22 -10.37 -15.30 16.64
C LEU A 22 -9.93 -14.02 15.94
N ALA A 23 -8.62 -13.75 15.93
CA ALA A 23 -8.02 -12.60 15.32
C ALA A 23 -8.11 -12.72 13.77
N TRP A 24 -7.97 -11.59 13.06
CA TRP A 24 -7.73 -11.60 11.63
C TRP A 24 -6.50 -12.44 11.29
N ASN A 25 -6.37 -12.92 10.05
CA ASN A 25 -5.18 -13.66 9.60
C ASN A 25 -3.96 -12.73 9.36
N THR A 26 -4.05 -11.47 9.74
CA THR A 26 -2.97 -10.49 9.74
C THR A 26 -1.90 -10.83 10.77
N LEU A 27 -0.71 -10.28 10.62
CA LEU A 27 0.43 -10.58 11.52
C LEU A 27 0.12 -10.27 12.99
N ASP A 28 -0.56 -9.15 13.26
CA ASP A 28 -0.89 -8.68 14.62
C ASP A 28 -2.31 -9.04 15.06
N GLY A 29 -3.09 -9.70 14.20
CA GLY A 29 -4.48 -10.07 14.46
C GLY A 29 -5.46 -8.90 14.42
N LEU A 30 -5.04 -7.71 14.01
CA LEU A 30 -5.89 -6.54 13.84
C LEU A 30 -6.55 -6.51 12.46
N ALA A 31 -7.61 -5.71 12.31
CA ALA A 31 -8.22 -5.51 11.00
C ALA A 31 -7.22 -4.92 10.00
N PRO A 32 -7.16 -5.43 8.76
CA PRO A 32 -6.27 -4.91 7.74
C PRO A 32 -6.59 -3.45 7.42
N ILE A 33 -5.55 -2.66 7.12
CA ILE A 33 -5.70 -1.24 6.82
C ILE A 33 -5.98 -0.99 5.34
N VAL A 34 -6.77 0.06 5.07
CA VAL A 34 -7.00 0.60 3.73
C VAL A 34 -6.13 1.84 3.54
N ILE A 35 -5.29 1.82 2.51
CA ILE A 35 -4.36 2.89 2.17
C ILE A 35 -4.83 3.51 0.85
N GLY A 36 -5.17 4.81 0.89
CA GLY A 36 -5.53 5.59 -0.29
C GLY A 36 -4.29 5.87 -1.12
N HIS A 37 -4.06 5.05 -2.17
CA HIS A 37 -2.90 5.11 -3.06
C HIS A 37 -2.90 6.40 -3.88
N ARG A 38 -1.99 7.31 -3.54
CA ARG A 38 -1.94 8.68 -4.07
C ARG A 38 -3.23 9.48 -3.78
N GLY A 39 -3.93 9.11 -2.70
CA GLY A 39 -5.27 9.59 -2.36
C GLY A 39 -6.38 8.70 -2.92
N ALA A 40 -7.54 9.28 -3.24
CA ALA A 40 -8.61 8.65 -4.00
C ALA A 40 -8.39 8.88 -5.51
N SER A 41 -7.24 8.41 -6.01
CA SER A 41 -6.71 8.71 -7.35
C SER A 41 -7.56 8.15 -8.49
N GLY A 42 -8.45 7.19 -8.18
CA GLY A 42 -9.47 6.71 -9.12
C GLY A 42 -10.53 7.74 -9.47
N TYR A 43 -10.74 8.71 -8.60
CA TYR A 43 -11.78 9.75 -8.73
C TYR A 43 -11.22 11.15 -9.03
N LEU A 44 -10.08 11.50 -8.45
CA LEU A 44 -9.46 12.82 -8.55
C LEU A 44 -8.00 12.71 -9.03
N PRO A 45 -7.39 13.77 -9.58
CA PRO A 45 -5.98 13.79 -9.90
C PRO A 45 -5.13 13.37 -8.70
N GLU A 46 -4.23 12.42 -8.93
CA GLU A 46 -3.36 11.84 -7.90
C GLU A 46 -2.52 12.90 -7.18
N HIS A 47 -2.18 12.63 -5.92
CA HIS A 47 -1.29 13.49 -5.11
C HIS A 47 -1.77 14.94 -5.02
N THR A 48 -3.06 15.14 -4.76
CA THR A 48 -3.65 16.44 -4.43
C THR A 48 -4.26 16.39 -3.03
N LEU A 49 -4.34 17.54 -2.34
CA LEU A 49 -4.98 17.58 -1.02
C LEU A 49 -6.45 17.15 -1.09
N GLU A 50 -7.11 17.46 -2.21
CA GLU A 50 -8.49 17.06 -2.48
C GLU A 50 -8.62 15.54 -2.64
N SER A 51 -7.70 14.89 -3.35
CA SER A 51 -7.65 13.43 -3.50
C SER A 51 -7.42 12.75 -2.15
N TYR A 52 -6.49 13.27 -1.34
CA TYR A 52 -6.25 12.76 0.02
C TYR A 52 -7.47 12.98 0.93
N ALA A 53 -8.09 14.16 0.88
CA ALA A 53 -9.28 14.46 1.67
C ALA A 53 -10.45 13.54 1.30
N LEU A 54 -10.64 13.24 0.01
CA LEU A 54 -11.66 12.31 -0.46
C LEU A 54 -11.35 10.88 0.03
N ALA A 55 -10.10 10.41 -0.04
CA ALA A 55 -9.71 9.11 0.48
C ALA A 55 -10.04 8.97 1.98
N ILE A 56 -9.73 10.00 2.76
CA ILE A 56 -10.07 10.06 4.19
C ILE A 56 -11.59 10.04 4.41
N GLN A 57 -12.35 10.80 3.61
CA GLN A 57 -13.82 10.82 3.68
C GLN A 57 -14.42 9.45 3.34
N GLN A 58 -13.79 8.70 2.44
CA GLN A 58 -14.17 7.34 2.07
C GLN A 58 -13.78 6.29 3.11
N GLY A 59 -13.03 6.67 4.16
CA GLY A 59 -12.68 5.80 5.29
C GLY A 59 -11.29 5.17 5.22
N ALA A 60 -10.39 5.65 4.36
CA ALA A 60 -9.01 5.21 4.35
C ALA A 60 -8.34 5.44 5.72
N ASN A 61 -7.61 4.45 6.20
CA ASN A 61 -6.84 4.53 7.45
C ASN A 61 -5.55 5.35 7.27
N PHE A 62 -4.97 5.27 6.08
CA PHE A 62 -3.75 5.97 5.68
C PHE A 62 -3.92 6.62 4.32
N ILE A 63 -3.22 7.72 4.09
CA ILE A 63 -3.02 8.32 2.77
C ILE A 63 -1.56 8.18 2.37
N GLU A 64 -1.31 7.92 1.10
CA GLU A 64 0.02 7.63 0.60
C GLU A 64 0.52 8.74 -0.31
N PRO A 65 1.55 9.51 0.10
CA PRO A 65 2.27 10.44 -0.74
C PRO A 65 3.58 9.85 -1.26
N ASP A 66 3.73 9.78 -2.58
CA ASP A 66 5.04 9.61 -3.23
C ASP A 66 5.81 10.93 -3.18
N LEU A 67 7.09 10.87 -2.88
CA LEU A 67 7.91 12.06 -2.63
C LEU A 67 9.04 12.22 -3.63
N VAL A 68 9.13 13.43 -4.18
CA VAL A 68 10.31 13.95 -4.91
C VAL A 68 10.66 15.33 -4.36
N MET A 69 11.85 15.86 -4.70
CA MET A 69 12.28 17.17 -4.22
C MET A 69 12.36 18.23 -5.31
N THR A 70 12.04 19.47 -4.95
CA THR A 70 12.27 20.68 -5.75
C THR A 70 13.73 21.11 -5.70
N SER A 71 14.16 21.99 -6.62
CA SER A 71 15.53 22.52 -6.68
C SER A 71 15.99 23.25 -5.41
N ASP A 72 15.05 23.83 -4.68
CA ASP A 72 15.27 24.50 -3.39
C ASP A 72 14.99 23.58 -2.18
N GLY A 73 14.90 22.26 -2.43
CA GLY A 73 14.95 21.21 -1.42
C GLY A 73 13.64 20.99 -0.66
N HIS A 74 12.47 21.28 -1.22
CA HIS A 74 11.18 20.97 -0.62
C HIS A 74 10.64 19.64 -1.15
N PHE A 75 10.05 18.82 -0.26
CA PHE A 75 9.26 17.66 -0.68
C PHE A 75 7.96 18.10 -1.30
N ILE A 76 7.66 17.54 -2.47
CA ILE A 76 6.34 17.60 -3.09
C ILE A 76 5.79 16.19 -3.32
N ALA A 77 4.48 16.04 -3.30
CA ALA A 77 3.85 14.76 -3.57
C ALA A 77 3.70 14.55 -5.08
N ARG A 78 4.57 13.71 -5.66
CA ARG A 78 4.55 13.26 -7.06
C ARG A 78 5.18 11.90 -7.18
N HIS A 79 4.58 11.04 -8.03
CA HIS A 79 5.06 9.68 -8.25
C HIS A 79 6.42 9.67 -8.97
N GLU A 80 6.60 10.54 -9.94
CA GLU A 80 7.82 10.62 -10.72
C GLU A 80 8.52 11.97 -10.51
N PRO A 81 9.84 12.04 -10.64
CA PRO A 81 10.53 13.31 -10.74
C PRO A 81 10.15 14.09 -12.02
N MET A 82 9.58 13.44 -13.03
CA MET A 82 9.05 14.04 -14.24
C MET A 82 7.64 14.57 -14.02
N LEU A 83 7.40 15.84 -14.34
CA LEU A 83 6.13 16.53 -14.11
C LEU A 83 5.15 16.46 -15.30
N ASP A 84 5.60 15.94 -16.44
CA ASP A 84 4.93 16.04 -17.74
C ASP A 84 3.53 15.41 -17.76
N SER A 85 3.36 14.23 -17.17
CA SER A 85 2.13 13.43 -17.28
C SER A 85 1.07 13.76 -16.23
N THR A 86 1.48 14.36 -15.10
CA THR A 86 0.59 14.56 -13.96
C THR A 86 0.36 16.03 -13.60
N THR A 87 0.91 16.95 -14.42
CA THR A 87 0.74 18.40 -14.22
C THR A 87 0.55 19.13 -15.55
N ASP A 88 0.11 20.38 -15.45
CA ASP A 88 -0.01 21.30 -16.59
C ASP A 88 1.30 22.03 -16.94
N VAL A 89 2.46 21.50 -16.54
CA VAL A 89 3.79 22.13 -16.66
C VAL A 89 4.09 22.58 -18.07
N ALA A 90 3.76 21.78 -19.09
CA ALA A 90 4.01 22.11 -20.49
C ALA A 90 3.20 23.30 -21.00
N SER A 91 2.11 23.68 -20.32
CA SER A 91 1.32 24.89 -20.62
C SER A 91 1.83 26.14 -19.91
N LYS A 92 2.65 25.97 -18.86
CA LYS A 92 3.16 27.05 -18.00
C LYS A 92 4.58 27.45 -18.35
N PHE A 93 5.40 26.49 -18.77
CA PHE A 93 6.84 26.66 -19.01
C PHE A 93 7.20 26.20 -20.41
N GLY A 94 8.13 26.91 -21.06
CA GLY A 94 8.60 26.58 -22.38
C GLY A 94 9.44 25.30 -22.41
N ALA A 95 9.55 24.70 -23.61
CA ALA A 95 10.26 23.46 -23.81
C ALA A 95 11.77 23.53 -23.47
N GLU A 96 12.33 24.73 -23.41
CA GLU A 96 13.73 24.99 -22.97
C GLU A 96 13.97 24.65 -21.50
N ARG A 97 12.92 24.47 -20.70
CA ARG A 97 13.01 24.00 -19.30
C ARG A 97 13.13 22.48 -19.20
N LYS A 98 12.93 21.74 -20.29
CA LYS A 98 13.17 20.30 -20.32
C LYS A 98 14.66 20.01 -20.24
N THR A 99 15.01 19.00 -19.46
CA THR A 99 16.37 18.47 -19.38
C THR A 99 16.37 16.97 -19.65
N THR A 100 17.51 16.43 -20.11
CA THR A 100 17.68 14.99 -20.25
C THR A 100 18.45 14.46 -19.05
N ARG A 101 17.87 13.47 -18.36
CA ARG A 101 18.46 12.84 -17.19
C ARG A 101 18.34 11.32 -17.27
N MET A 102 19.22 10.64 -16.57
CA MET A 102 19.14 9.21 -16.35
C MET A 102 18.39 8.96 -15.03
N VAL A 103 17.21 8.34 -15.11
CA VAL A 103 16.42 7.91 -13.95
C VAL A 103 16.32 6.40 -14.01
N ASP A 104 16.83 5.72 -13.01
CA ASP A 104 16.83 4.25 -12.89
C ASP A 104 17.27 3.51 -14.17
N GLY A 105 18.35 4.02 -14.78
CA GLY A 105 18.91 3.45 -16.00
C GLY A 105 18.21 3.86 -17.30
N VAL A 106 17.11 4.64 -17.22
CA VAL A 106 16.33 5.11 -18.38
C VAL A 106 16.67 6.58 -18.66
N SER A 107 17.13 6.86 -19.90
CA SER A 107 17.38 8.24 -20.35
C SER A 107 16.07 8.92 -20.73
N THR A 108 15.67 9.94 -20.01
CA THR A 108 14.40 10.65 -20.17
C THR A 108 14.60 12.15 -20.35
N THR A 109 13.89 12.76 -21.34
CA THR A 109 13.84 14.21 -21.53
C THR A 109 12.48 14.75 -21.08
N ALA A 110 12.47 15.50 -19.98
CA ALA A 110 11.24 15.93 -19.32
C ALA A 110 11.43 17.24 -18.54
N TYR A 111 10.35 17.74 -17.95
CA TYR A 111 10.37 18.77 -16.91
C TYR A 111 10.61 18.08 -15.55
N PHE A 112 11.82 18.17 -15.01
CA PHE A 112 12.17 17.53 -13.75
C PHE A 112 11.88 18.42 -12.55
N ALA A 113 11.24 17.89 -11.52
CA ALA A 113 10.88 18.60 -10.28
C ALA A 113 12.11 19.30 -9.64
N ASP A 114 13.27 18.65 -9.68
CA ASP A 114 14.53 19.15 -9.16
C ASP A 114 15.14 20.34 -9.96
N THR A 115 14.48 20.78 -11.03
CA THR A 115 14.85 21.99 -11.78
C THR A 115 13.90 23.16 -11.55
N PHE A 116 12.87 22.97 -10.72
CA PHE A 116 11.88 23.99 -10.35
C PHE A 116 11.95 24.28 -8.86
N THR A 117 11.83 25.55 -8.49
CA THR A 117 11.64 25.97 -7.11
C THR A 117 10.22 25.62 -6.63
N LEU A 118 10.00 25.53 -5.32
CA LEU A 118 8.65 25.34 -4.76
C LEU A 118 7.69 26.43 -5.24
N ALA A 119 8.15 27.68 -5.33
CA ALA A 119 7.32 28.80 -5.84
C ALA A 119 6.84 28.55 -7.27
N GLU A 120 7.68 28.00 -8.15
CA GLU A 120 7.29 27.63 -9.52
C GLU A 120 6.33 26.44 -9.50
N ILE A 121 6.61 25.37 -8.71
CA ILE A 121 5.73 24.21 -8.54
C ILE A 121 4.32 24.62 -8.10
N LYS A 122 4.19 25.58 -7.17
CA LYS A 122 2.89 26.06 -6.70
C LYS A 122 2.07 26.81 -7.77
N THR A 123 2.67 27.18 -8.88
CA THR A 123 1.92 27.71 -10.04
C THR A 123 1.28 26.61 -10.89
N LEU A 124 1.75 25.35 -10.77
CA LEU A 124 1.24 24.21 -11.52
C LEU A 124 -0.11 23.73 -10.97
N ARG A 125 -0.81 22.98 -11.83
CA ARG A 125 -2.04 22.28 -11.46
C ARG A 125 -1.94 20.83 -11.86
N ALA A 126 -2.50 19.95 -11.02
CA ALA A 126 -2.54 18.52 -11.25
C ALA A 126 -3.48 18.16 -12.40
N VAL A 127 -3.12 17.12 -13.14
CA VAL A 127 -3.95 16.51 -14.18
C VAL A 127 -4.04 15.00 -13.95
N GLN A 128 -5.16 14.41 -14.35
CA GLN A 128 -5.38 12.96 -14.29
C GLN A 128 -4.63 12.27 -15.44
N PRO A 129 -3.62 11.42 -15.15
CA PRO A 129 -2.80 10.82 -16.21
C PRO A 129 -3.51 9.66 -16.94
N ARG A 130 -4.58 9.10 -16.37
CA ARG A 130 -5.31 7.97 -16.95
C ARG A 130 -6.53 8.45 -17.72
N ALA A 131 -6.51 8.29 -19.06
CA ALA A 131 -7.53 8.84 -19.95
C ALA A 131 -8.94 8.25 -19.72
N ASN A 132 -9.04 7.04 -19.16
CA ASN A 132 -10.31 6.39 -18.83
C ASN A 132 -10.94 6.86 -17.50
N ARG A 133 -10.25 7.75 -16.75
CA ARG A 133 -10.76 8.36 -15.51
C ARG A 133 -11.33 9.75 -15.76
N ASP A 134 -12.04 10.28 -14.77
CA ASP A 134 -12.65 11.62 -14.87
C ASP A 134 -11.58 12.70 -15.07
N GLN A 135 -11.68 13.41 -16.18
CA GLN A 135 -10.78 14.50 -16.58
C GLN A 135 -11.29 15.88 -16.17
N SER A 136 -12.51 16.00 -15.61
CA SER A 136 -13.16 17.28 -15.31
C SER A 136 -12.45 18.09 -14.22
N HIS A 137 -11.60 17.44 -13.42
CA HIS A 137 -10.81 18.05 -12.35
C HIS A 137 -9.42 18.51 -12.78
N ASN A 138 -9.04 18.31 -14.03
CA ASN A 138 -7.73 18.72 -14.57
C ASN A 138 -7.54 20.23 -14.46
N GLY A 139 -6.38 20.64 -13.97
CA GLY A 139 -6.05 22.07 -13.86
C GLY A 139 -6.69 22.80 -12.68
N LEU A 140 -7.38 22.10 -11.76
CA LEU A 140 -8.05 22.72 -10.63
C LEU A 140 -7.20 22.74 -9.35
N TYR A 141 -6.45 21.66 -9.08
CA TYR A 141 -5.80 21.43 -7.78
C TYR A 141 -4.29 21.68 -7.83
N GLU A 142 -3.75 22.20 -6.74
CA GLU A 142 -2.33 22.47 -6.59
C GLU A 142 -1.52 21.19 -6.32
N ILE A 143 -0.21 21.28 -6.52
CA ILE A 143 0.75 20.25 -6.10
C ILE A 143 1.08 20.48 -4.62
N PRO A 144 0.75 19.56 -3.71
CA PRO A 144 1.00 19.73 -2.29
C PRO A 144 2.46 19.42 -1.93
N THR A 145 2.93 20.07 -0.87
CA THR A 145 4.14 19.67 -0.14
C THR A 145 3.81 18.55 0.85
N LEU A 146 4.85 17.83 1.31
CA LEU A 146 4.70 16.86 2.39
C LEU A 146 4.16 17.51 3.67
N ASP A 147 4.59 18.72 3.99
CA ASP A 147 4.11 19.45 5.18
C ASP A 147 2.59 19.69 5.12
N GLU A 148 2.06 20.05 3.95
CA GLU A 148 0.61 20.23 3.75
C GLU A 148 -0.15 18.90 3.90
N VAL A 149 0.42 17.80 3.38
CA VAL A 149 -0.15 16.44 3.56
C VAL A 149 -0.15 16.02 5.03
N ILE A 150 0.94 16.26 5.76
CA ILE A 150 1.04 15.99 7.20
C ILE A 150 -0.01 16.79 7.99
N VAL A 151 -0.18 18.08 7.69
CA VAL A 151 -1.20 18.91 8.34
C VAL A 151 -2.60 18.35 8.09
N LEU A 152 -2.92 17.96 6.86
CA LEU A 152 -4.20 17.34 6.53
C LEU A 152 -4.42 16.04 7.31
N ALA A 153 -3.47 15.10 7.24
CA ALA A 153 -3.56 13.80 7.89
C ALA A 153 -3.77 13.93 9.41
N LYS A 154 -2.96 14.76 10.08
CA LYS A 154 -3.07 15.03 11.53
C LYS A 154 -4.41 15.67 11.89
N SER A 155 -4.91 16.60 11.08
CA SER A 155 -6.20 17.26 11.32
C SER A 155 -7.39 16.31 11.26
N LYS A 156 -7.23 15.18 10.55
CA LYS A 156 -8.25 14.15 10.33
C LYS A 156 -8.02 12.88 11.17
N GLY A 157 -6.89 12.78 11.85
CA GLY A 157 -6.56 11.63 12.69
C GLY A 157 -6.27 10.35 11.89
N VAL A 158 -5.76 10.47 10.65
CA VAL A 158 -5.32 9.34 9.82
C VAL A 158 -3.81 9.28 9.71
N GLY A 159 -3.28 8.11 9.36
CA GLY A 159 -1.84 7.93 9.13
C GLY A 159 -1.40 8.38 7.73
N ILE A 160 -0.07 8.44 7.56
CA ILE A 160 0.57 8.66 6.25
C ILE A 160 1.51 7.52 5.92
N TYR A 161 1.66 7.25 4.62
CA TYR A 161 2.47 6.16 4.11
C TYR A 161 3.44 6.67 3.01
N PRO A 162 4.40 7.59 3.34
CA PRO A 162 5.25 8.22 2.34
C PRO A 162 6.19 7.22 1.65
N GLU A 163 6.31 7.34 0.32
CA GLU A 163 7.31 6.64 -0.48
C GLU A 163 8.46 7.57 -0.87
N LEU A 164 9.69 7.11 -0.70
CA LEU A 164 10.88 7.75 -1.27
C LEU A 164 11.07 7.26 -2.71
N LYS A 165 10.77 8.14 -3.67
CA LYS A 165 10.91 7.82 -5.10
C LYS A 165 12.33 8.04 -5.60
N HIS A 166 12.89 6.99 -6.25
CA HIS A 166 14.17 7.08 -6.96
C HIS A 166 15.32 7.63 -6.09
N SER A 167 15.53 7.07 -4.89
CA SER A 167 16.55 7.56 -3.94
C SER A 167 17.95 7.63 -4.54
N THR A 168 18.36 6.67 -5.36
CA THR A 168 19.65 6.68 -6.07
C THR A 168 19.75 7.89 -7.01
N TYR A 169 18.67 8.21 -7.75
CA TYR A 169 18.61 9.41 -8.58
C TYR A 169 18.68 10.69 -7.72
N MET A 170 17.91 10.77 -6.65
CA MET A 170 17.90 11.92 -5.74
C MET A 170 19.25 12.13 -5.07
N ALA A 171 19.94 11.07 -4.68
CA ALA A 171 21.31 11.15 -4.15
C ALA A 171 22.30 11.72 -5.18
N GLY A 172 22.13 11.40 -6.46
CA GLY A 172 22.91 11.98 -7.56
C GLY A 172 22.68 13.48 -7.76
N VAL A 173 21.49 13.98 -7.43
CA VAL A 173 21.12 15.40 -7.58
C VAL A 173 21.48 16.23 -6.34
N PHE A 174 21.13 15.75 -5.15
CA PHE A 174 21.17 16.51 -3.90
C PHE A 174 22.32 16.11 -2.97
N GLY A 175 22.98 14.99 -3.24
CA GLY A 175 23.99 14.38 -2.37
C GLY A 175 23.46 13.17 -1.60
N ALA A 176 24.39 12.30 -1.19
CA ALA A 176 24.07 11.06 -0.51
C ALA A 176 23.28 11.32 0.79
N ASN A 177 22.20 10.57 0.98
CA ASN A 177 21.32 10.57 2.15
C ASN A 177 20.58 11.89 2.46
N VAL A 178 20.75 12.94 1.66
CA VAL A 178 20.06 14.24 1.89
C VAL A 178 18.54 14.07 1.83
N PHE A 179 18.06 13.22 0.92
CA PHE A 179 16.65 12.92 0.74
C PHE A 179 16.07 12.19 1.96
N GLU A 180 16.76 11.17 2.44
CA GLU A 180 16.41 10.35 3.60
C GLU A 180 16.46 11.15 4.91
N ASP A 181 17.56 11.86 5.16
CA ASP A 181 17.77 12.67 6.38
C ASP A 181 16.67 13.72 6.52
N LYS A 182 16.32 14.38 5.41
CA LYS A 182 15.25 15.37 5.39
C LYS A 182 13.90 14.74 5.70
N LEU A 183 13.58 13.56 5.13
CA LEU A 183 12.33 12.87 5.44
C LEU A 183 12.27 12.46 6.90
N VAL A 184 13.30 11.81 7.41
CA VAL A 184 13.39 11.39 8.81
C VAL A 184 13.21 12.58 9.75
N SER A 185 13.93 13.69 9.52
CA SER A 185 13.81 14.89 10.36
C SER A 185 12.41 15.51 10.32
N THR A 186 11.77 15.58 9.14
CA THR A 186 10.40 16.09 8.97
C THR A 186 9.39 15.24 9.73
N LEU A 187 9.50 13.90 9.60
CA LEU A 187 8.59 12.98 10.27
C LEU A 187 8.80 12.96 11.78
N HIS A 188 10.05 13.01 12.26
CA HIS A 188 10.35 13.12 13.70
C HIS A 188 9.76 14.39 14.31
N ALA A 189 9.86 15.53 13.60
CA ALA A 189 9.26 16.78 14.06
C ALA A 189 7.73 16.71 14.13
N ALA A 190 7.10 16.00 13.20
CA ALA A 190 5.65 15.90 13.10
C ALA A 190 5.03 14.83 14.03
N TYR A 191 5.67 13.67 14.17
CA TYR A 191 5.10 12.47 14.80
C TYR A 191 5.97 11.88 15.92
N GLY A 192 7.21 12.36 16.08
CA GLY A 192 8.18 11.78 17.00
C GLY A 192 8.93 10.58 16.41
N ASN A 193 9.99 10.15 17.08
CA ASN A 193 10.79 8.97 16.69
C ASN A 193 10.29 7.72 17.43
N THR A 194 9.24 7.11 16.93
CA THR A 194 8.61 5.94 17.57
C THR A 194 7.91 5.05 16.54
N SER A 195 7.95 3.74 16.73
CA SER A 195 7.19 2.77 15.94
C SER A 195 5.66 2.87 16.13
N ALA A 196 5.21 3.55 17.21
CA ALA A 196 3.80 3.83 17.44
C ALA A 196 3.28 5.03 16.62
N ALA A 197 4.15 5.78 15.91
CA ALA A 197 3.71 6.83 15.01
C ALA A 197 2.78 6.24 13.93
N PRO A 198 1.70 6.94 13.54
CA PRO A 198 0.84 6.50 12.45
C PRO A 198 1.50 6.78 11.09
N VAL A 199 2.69 6.23 10.90
CA VAL A 199 3.55 6.44 9.73
C VAL A 199 4.23 5.14 9.36
N PHE A 200 4.26 4.85 8.05
CA PHE A 200 5.14 3.86 7.43
C PHE A 200 5.94 4.55 6.33
N ILE A 201 7.23 4.34 6.27
CA ILE A 201 8.09 4.83 5.19
C ILE A 201 8.36 3.66 4.25
N GLN A 202 8.12 3.84 2.96
CA GLN A 202 8.33 2.78 1.97
C GLN A 202 9.31 3.18 0.87
N SER A 203 9.97 2.19 0.30
CA SER A 203 10.87 2.35 -0.85
C SER A 203 11.04 1.04 -1.61
N PHE A 204 11.28 1.14 -2.93
CA PHE A 204 11.74 0.03 -3.75
C PHE A 204 13.24 -0.26 -3.58
N GLU A 205 14.03 0.76 -3.21
CA GLU A 205 15.47 0.61 -3.00
C GLU A 205 15.77 0.06 -1.60
N THR A 206 16.80 -0.78 -1.50
CA THR A 206 17.16 -1.44 -0.24
C THR A 206 18.15 -0.63 0.59
N ALA A 207 19.07 0.09 -0.06
CA ALA A 207 20.14 0.80 0.62
C ALA A 207 19.64 1.96 1.48
N ASN A 208 18.64 2.71 0.98
CA ASN A 208 18.04 3.82 1.72
C ASN A 208 17.26 3.33 2.95
N LEU A 209 16.52 2.20 2.84
CA LEU A 209 15.83 1.60 3.98
C LEU A 209 16.83 1.10 5.03
N LYS A 210 17.90 0.42 4.62
CA LYS A 210 18.98 -0.01 5.53
C LYS A 210 19.64 1.18 6.23
N TYR A 211 19.85 2.29 5.51
CA TYR A 211 20.38 3.53 6.08
C TYR A 211 19.38 4.11 7.10
N MET A 212 18.12 4.27 6.73
CA MET A 212 17.09 4.84 7.60
C MET A 212 16.81 3.99 8.84
N ASN A 213 16.94 2.68 8.78
CA ASN A 213 16.78 1.79 9.94
C ASN A 213 17.75 2.15 11.10
N GLY A 214 18.93 2.72 10.77
CA GLY A 214 19.87 3.26 11.76
C GLY A 214 19.52 4.66 12.27
N GLN A 215 18.53 5.35 11.68
CA GLN A 215 18.21 6.76 11.96
C GLN A 215 16.84 6.96 12.61
N THR A 216 15.91 6.01 12.43
CA THR A 216 14.53 6.17 12.89
C THR A 216 13.97 4.87 13.49
N ASN A 217 13.01 5.03 14.42
CA ASN A 217 12.14 3.95 14.90
C ASN A 217 10.76 3.96 14.20
N ILE A 218 10.53 4.85 13.24
CA ILE A 218 9.32 4.82 12.39
C ILE A 218 9.40 3.58 11.50
N ARG A 219 8.28 2.89 11.34
CA ARG A 219 8.20 1.62 10.59
C ARG A 219 8.60 1.80 9.13
N LEU A 220 9.42 0.87 8.63
CA LEU A 220 9.94 0.83 7.27
C LEU A 220 9.33 -0.34 6.49
N VAL A 221 9.09 -0.16 5.20
CA VAL A 221 8.51 -1.18 4.32
C VAL A 221 9.30 -1.29 3.03
N GLN A 222 9.75 -2.51 2.71
CA GLN A 222 10.41 -2.84 1.45
C GLN A 222 9.37 -3.12 0.38
N LEU A 223 9.30 -2.29 -0.64
CA LEU A 223 8.48 -2.53 -1.83
C LEU A 223 9.14 -3.54 -2.77
N VAL A 224 8.31 -4.35 -3.44
CA VAL A 224 8.74 -5.39 -4.38
C VAL A 224 7.90 -5.33 -5.64
N ASP A 225 8.57 -5.17 -6.80
CA ASP A 225 7.95 -4.99 -8.11
C ASP A 225 8.29 -6.13 -9.08
N ALA A 226 7.67 -6.11 -10.25
CA ALA A 226 8.01 -6.86 -11.44
C ALA A 226 7.50 -6.08 -12.67
N ASP A 227 8.04 -6.39 -13.86
CA ASP A 227 7.62 -5.78 -15.10
C ASP A 227 6.18 -6.19 -15.47
N ASP A 228 5.90 -7.50 -15.42
CA ASP A 228 4.60 -8.09 -15.76
C ASP A 228 4.49 -9.52 -15.21
N VAL A 229 3.40 -10.21 -15.54
CA VAL A 229 3.20 -11.63 -15.28
C VAL A 229 3.25 -12.40 -16.61
N ASN A 230 4.15 -13.38 -16.68
CA ASN A 230 4.29 -14.24 -17.85
C ASN A 230 3.06 -15.14 -18.07
N ALA A 231 2.90 -15.67 -19.28
CA ALA A 231 1.79 -16.55 -19.64
C ALA A 231 1.68 -17.81 -18.76
N ASP A 232 2.78 -18.27 -18.14
CA ASP A 232 2.81 -19.40 -17.21
C ASP A 232 2.48 -18.99 -15.74
N GLY A 233 2.32 -17.69 -15.48
CA GLY A 233 2.03 -17.13 -14.16
C GLY A 233 3.25 -16.75 -13.34
N SER A 234 4.47 -16.94 -13.85
CA SER A 234 5.69 -16.44 -13.22
C SER A 234 5.83 -14.93 -13.44
N MET A 235 6.60 -14.26 -12.56
CA MET A 235 6.89 -12.85 -12.72
C MET A 235 7.85 -12.60 -13.88
N SER A 236 7.53 -11.62 -14.73
CA SER A 236 8.44 -11.07 -15.71
C SER A 236 9.41 -10.11 -15.02
N LEU A 237 10.68 -10.46 -15.00
CA LEU A 237 11.74 -9.66 -14.38
C LEU A 237 12.57 -8.98 -15.47
N VAL A 238 12.04 -7.91 -16.06
CA VAL A 238 12.67 -7.13 -17.11
C VAL A 238 13.01 -5.74 -16.57
N ALA A 239 14.22 -5.23 -16.91
CA ALA A 239 14.65 -3.90 -16.49
C ALA A 239 13.68 -2.80 -17.03
N PRO A 240 13.37 -1.75 -16.24
CA PRO A 240 13.95 -1.40 -14.95
C PRO A 240 13.30 -2.08 -13.73
N TYR A 241 12.27 -2.93 -13.91
CA TYR A 241 11.45 -3.50 -12.83
C TYR A 241 11.93 -4.88 -12.34
N ALA A 242 13.14 -5.32 -12.77
CA ALA A 242 13.68 -6.61 -12.35
C ALA A 242 14.33 -6.59 -10.95
N GLN A 243 14.90 -5.44 -10.56
CA GLN A 243 15.76 -5.31 -9.40
C GLN A 243 15.55 -3.94 -8.74
N PRO A 244 15.76 -3.80 -7.42
CA PRO A 244 15.97 -2.50 -6.78
C PRO A 244 17.09 -1.72 -7.48
N TYR A 245 16.85 -0.44 -7.79
CA TYR A 245 17.81 0.27 -8.64
C TYR A 245 19.17 0.56 -7.95
N ASP A 246 19.19 0.72 -6.64
CA ASP A 246 20.42 0.81 -5.86
C ASP A 246 21.31 -0.43 -6.04
N ILE A 247 20.71 -1.61 -6.14
CA ILE A 247 21.43 -2.87 -6.43
C ILE A 247 22.01 -2.85 -7.84
N VAL A 248 21.22 -2.41 -8.84
CA VAL A 248 21.69 -2.26 -10.22
C VAL A 248 22.86 -1.27 -10.28
N ALA A 249 22.72 -0.11 -9.64
CA ALA A 249 23.74 0.93 -9.59
C ALA A 249 25.04 0.46 -8.92
N ALA A 250 24.94 -0.44 -7.94
CA ALA A 250 26.08 -1.08 -7.28
C ALA A 250 26.67 -2.27 -8.05
N GLY A 251 26.09 -2.66 -9.22
CA GLY A 251 26.52 -3.83 -10.01
C GLY A 251 26.12 -5.17 -9.42
N GLY A 252 25.12 -5.20 -8.53
CA GLY A 252 24.56 -6.39 -7.92
C GLY A 252 23.56 -7.10 -8.84
N SER A 253 23.14 -8.31 -8.44
CA SER A 253 22.25 -9.17 -9.25
C SER A 253 20.98 -9.61 -8.52
N THR A 254 20.77 -9.20 -7.26
CA THR A 254 19.58 -9.57 -6.50
C THR A 254 18.33 -8.98 -7.16
N THR A 255 17.38 -9.82 -7.50
CA THR A 255 16.10 -9.42 -8.10
C THR A 255 15.04 -9.15 -7.03
N PHE A 256 13.95 -8.51 -7.42
CA PHE A 256 12.78 -8.37 -6.56
C PHE A 256 12.21 -9.73 -6.12
N ALA A 257 12.21 -10.75 -6.99
CA ALA A 257 11.79 -12.10 -6.62
C ALA A 257 12.70 -12.76 -5.57
N ASP A 258 14.00 -12.48 -5.59
CA ASP A 258 14.95 -12.99 -4.59
C ASP A 258 14.62 -12.43 -3.19
N LEU A 259 14.11 -11.20 -3.09
CA LEU A 259 13.71 -10.58 -1.83
C LEU A 259 12.55 -11.32 -1.16
N LEU A 260 11.69 -12.02 -1.92
CA LEU A 260 10.56 -12.79 -1.40
C LEU A 260 10.88 -14.25 -1.09
N THR A 261 12.12 -14.69 -1.30
CA THR A 261 12.58 -16.00 -0.80
C THR A 261 12.69 -16.00 0.73
N ALA A 262 12.71 -17.16 1.36
CA ALA A 262 12.88 -17.26 2.81
C ALA A 262 14.16 -16.55 3.31
N ALA A 263 15.24 -16.58 2.53
CA ALA A 263 16.48 -15.88 2.85
C ALA A 263 16.33 -14.36 2.67
N GLY A 264 15.65 -13.92 1.59
CA GLY A 264 15.40 -12.50 1.33
C GLY A 264 14.48 -11.87 2.40
N LEU A 265 13.41 -12.58 2.79
CA LEU A 265 12.51 -12.13 3.87
C LEU A 265 13.23 -12.05 5.22
N ALA A 266 14.11 -13.02 5.52
CA ALA A 266 14.93 -12.97 6.74
C ALA A 266 15.92 -11.79 6.72
N GLU A 267 16.45 -11.43 5.55
CA GLU A 267 17.30 -10.24 5.41
C GLU A 267 16.47 -8.96 5.58
N ILE A 268 15.29 -8.84 4.92
CA ILE A 268 14.40 -7.67 5.05
C ILE A 268 14.03 -7.44 6.52
N ALA A 269 13.71 -8.48 7.28
CA ALA A 269 13.38 -8.39 8.70
C ALA A 269 14.50 -7.79 9.57
N THR A 270 15.74 -7.66 9.06
CA THR A 270 16.83 -6.98 9.75
C THR A 270 16.78 -5.46 9.63
N TYR A 271 16.04 -4.91 8.66
CA TYR A 271 16.03 -3.48 8.38
C TYR A 271 14.64 -2.88 8.09
N ALA A 272 13.60 -3.70 7.96
CA ALA A 272 12.24 -3.22 7.72
C ALA A 272 11.23 -4.01 8.57
N ASP A 273 10.05 -3.41 8.79
CA ASP A 273 8.95 -3.95 9.59
C ASP A 273 7.89 -4.65 8.71
N GLY A 274 7.99 -4.47 7.41
CA GLY A 274 7.05 -5.07 6.46
C GLY A 274 7.57 -5.09 5.03
N ILE A 275 6.80 -5.77 4.18
CA ILE A 275 6.98 -5.81 2.74
C ILE A 275 5.75 -5.27 2.02
N GLY A 276 5.97 -4.65 0.85
CA GLY A 276 4.93 -4.18 -0.06
C GLY A 276 5.05 -4.84 -1.42
N PRO A 277 4.70 -6.13 -1.58
CA PRO A 277 4.78 -6.80 -2.87
C PRO A 277 3.66 -6.37 -3.81
N TRP A 278 3.98 -6.25 -5.12
CA TRP A 278 2.96 -6.18 -6.15
C TRP A 278 2.06 -7.41 -6.05
N LYS A 279 0.74 -7.20 -6.08
CA LYS A 279 -0.27 -8.23 -5.75
C LYS A 279 -0.09 -9.58 -6.46
N PRO A 280 0.39 -9.68 -7.74
CA PRO A 280 0.60 -10.97 -8.38
C PRO A 280 1.61 -11.89 -7.69
N TYR A 281 2.55 -11.37 -6.91
CA TYR A 281 3.47 -12.20 -6.14
C TYR A 281 2.79 -13.07 -5.07
N LEU A 282 1.56 -12.73 -4.68
CA LEU A 282 0.85 -13.37 -3.58
C LEU A 282 -0.08 -14.51 -4.02
N LEU A 283 -0.44 -14.55 -5.33
CA LEU A 283 -1.37 -15.53 -5.87
C LEU A 283 -0.71 -16.44 -6.91
N LYS A 284 -1.00 -17.73 -6.81
CA LYS A 284 -0.80 -18.66 -7.94
C LYS A 284 -1.98 -18.54 -8.87
N THR A 285 -1.70 -18.46 -10.16
CA THR A 285 -2.72 -18.40 -11.19
C THR A 285 -2.46 -19.42 -12.28
N VAL A 286 -3.53 -19.92 -12.94
CA VAL A 286 -3.46 -20.84 -14.06
C VAL A 286 -4.26 -20.31 -15.23
N ALA A 287 -3.74 -20.49 -16.46
CA ALA A 287 -4.48 -20.25 -17.67
C ALA A 287 -5.32 -21.51 -18.00
N ASP A 288 -6.62 -21.33 -18.22
CA ASP A 288 -7.53 -22.42 -18.61
C ASP A 288 -8.24 -22.14 -19.96
N GLY A 289 -7.85 -21.07 -20.65
CA GLY A 289 -8.32 -20.72 -21.98
C GLY A 289 -9.73 -20.12 -22.03
N ILE A 290 -10.24 -19.62 -20.90
CA ILE A 290 -11.56 -19.00 -20.82
C ILE A 290 -11.39 -17.49 -20.81
N ASP A 291 -11.98 -16.80 -21.79
CA ASP A 291 -12.15 -15.34 -21.78
C ASP A 291 -13.17 -14.97 -20.66
N ARG A 292 -12.68 -14.41 -19.53
CA ARG A 292 -13.49 -14.09 -18.36
C ARG A 292 -13.96 -12.65 -18.34
N ASN A 293 -13.18 -11.76 -18.91
CA ASN A 293 -13.52 -10.35 -18.97
C ASN A 293 -14.40 -10.01 -20.19
N GLY A 294 -14.49 -10.92 -21.19
CA GLY A 294 -15.35 -10.79 -22.37
C GLY A 294 -14.83 -9.80 -23.40
N ASP A 295 -13.52 -9.51 -23.41
CA ASP A 295 -12.91 -8.58 -24.36
C ASP A 295 -12.55 -9.22 -25.71
N GLY A 296 -12.62 -10.54 -25.80
CA GLY A 296 -12.36 -11.35 -27.00
C GLY A 296 -10.94 -11.90 -27.09
N ASP A 297 -10.05 -11.52 -26.16
CA ASP A 297 -8.71 -12.05 -26.02
C ASP A 297 -8.59 -12.89 -24.75
N VAL A 298 -7.81 -13.97 -24.77
CA VAL A 298 -7.50 -14.76 -23.57
C VAL A 298 -6.09 -14.39 -23.12
N ASP A 299 -6.03 -13.54 -22.11
CA ASP A 299 -4.77 -13.00 -21.64
C ASP A 299 -4.55 -13.23 -20.12
N ILE A 300 -3.65 -12.46 -19.52
CA ILE A 300 -3.33 -12.54 -18.10
C ILE A 300 -4.51 -12.21 -17.20
N ASN A 301 -5.45 -11.35 -17.63
CA ASN A 301 -6.61 -10.95 -16.84
C ASN A 301 -7.64 -12.08 -16.73
N ASP A 302 -7.57 -13.07 -17.62
CA ASP A 302 -8.47 -14.22 -17.66
C ASP A 302 -7.97 -15.42 -16.86
N ARG A 303 -6.80 -15.31 -16.28
CA ARG A 303 -6.24 -16.40 -15.47
C ARG A 303 -7.10 -16.64 -14.23
N ARG A 304 -7.19 -17.91 -13.83
CA ARG A 304 -7.91 -18.32 -12.60
C ARG A 304 -6.93 -18.42 -11.44
N VAL A 305 -7.33 -17.91 -10.29
CA VAL A 305 -6.58 -18.10 -9.04
C VAL A 305 -6.54 -19.59 -8.67
N ASP A 306 -5.34 -20.07 -8.30
CA ASP A 306 -5.05 -21.45 -7.88
C ASP A 306 -4.37 -21.52 -6.50
N GLY A 307 -4.69 -20.57 -5.63
CA GLY A 307 -4.24 -20.51 -4.24
C GLY A 307 -3.16 -19.47 -3.97
N SER A 308 -2.63 -19.49 -2.73
CA SER A 308 -1.52 -18.64 -2.27
C SER A 308 -0.17 -19.15 -2.81
N THR A 309 0.76 -18.20 -3.02
CA THR A 309 2.18 -18.55 -3.26
C THR A 309 2.92 -18.96 -1.99
N GLY A 310 2.37 -18.64 -0.81
CA GLY A 310 3.03 -18.84 0.48
C GLY A 310 3.87 -17.64 0.95
N VAL A 311 3.93 -16.56 0.18
CA VAL A 311 4.73 -15.36 0.52
C VAL A 311 4.19 -14.67 1.78
N ILE A 312 2.85 -14.58 1.95
CA ILE A 312 2.24 -13.96 3.13
C ILE A 312 2.65 -14.72 4.39
N GLU A 313 2.47 -16.03 4.37
CA GLU A 313 2.79 -16.92 5.49
C GLU A 313 4.29 -16.87 5.83
N ALA A 314 5.15 -16.82 4.81
CA ALA A 314 6.59 -16.73 5.00
C ALA A 314 7.02 -15.38 5.56
N ALA A 315 6.41 -14.28 5.12
CA ALA A 315 6.65 -12.93 5.63
C ALA A 315 6.21 -12.83 7.10
N HIS A 316 5.00 -13.29 7.43
CA HIS A 316 4.51 -13.33 8.81
C HIS A 316 5.40 -14.18 9.72
N ALA A 317 5.90 -15.33 9.22
CA ALA A 317 6.85 -16.17 9.97
C ALA A 317 8.19 -15.46 10.22
N ALA A 318 8.59 -14.51 9.35
CA ALA A 318 9.75 -13.65 9.54
C ALA A 318 9.44 -12.39 10.40
N GLY A 319 8.20 -12.19 10.83
CA GLY A 319 7.76 -11.02 11.60
C GLY A 319 7.49 -9.77 10.76
N LEU A 320 7.30 -9.92 9.44
CA LEU A 320 7.06 -8.82 8.51
C LEU A 320 5.57 -8.68 8.19
N LEU A 321 5.06 -7.46 8.30
CA LEU A 321 3.73 -7.07 7.81
C LEU A 321 3.70 -7.13 6.27
N VAL A 322 2.53 -7.41 5.69
CA VAL A 322 2.35 -7.52 4.24
C VAL A 322 1.32 -6.51 3.75
N TYR A 323 1.77 -5.53 2.96
CA TYR A 323 0.94 -4.51 2.33
C TYR A 323 1.01 -4.65 0.83
N THR A 324 -0.12 -4.90 0.15
CA THR A 324 -0.07 -5.18 -1.30
C THR A 324 -0.78 -4.12 -2.14
N TRP A 325 -0.32 -3.95 -3.37
CA TRP A 325 -0.70 -2.88 -4.29
C TRP A 325 -0.81 -3.37 -5.74
N THR A 326 -1.52 -2.68 -6.63
CA THR A 326 -2.50 -1.63 -6.41
C THR A 326 -3.86 -2.17 -6.86
N PHE A 327 -4.86 -2.02 -6.02
CA PHE A 327 -6.24 -2.39 -6.38
C PHE A 327 -6.94 -1.24 -7.08
N ARG A 328 -7.62 -1.55 -8.20
CA ARG A 328 -8.26 -0.57 -9.07
C ARG A 328 -9.60 -1.08 -9.56
N ASN A 329 -10.63 -0.24 -9.48
CA ASN A 329 -11.96 -0.60 -10.01
C ASN A 329 -11.97 -0.65 -11.54
N ASP A 330 -11.09 0.08 -12.17
CA ASP A 330 -10.92 0.17 -13.63
C ASP A 330 -9.85 -0.80 -14.18
N ALA A 331 -9.34 -1.70 -13.34
CA ALA A 331 -8.35 -2.72 -13.71
C ALA A 331 -8.31 -3.86 -12.68
N SER A 332 -9.44 -4.57 -12.49
CA SER A 332 -9.43 -5.84 -11.74
C SER A 332 -8.81 -6.95 -12.57
N GLY A 333 -8.11 -7.89 -11.91
CA GLY A 333 -7.38 -8.94 -12.60
C GLY A 333 -7.74 -10.35 -12.12
N TYR A 334 -7.21 -11.36 -12.82
CA TYR A 334 -7.20 -12.79 -12.41
C TYR A 334 -8.57 -13.43 -12.24
N GLY A 335 -9.54 -13.10 -13.11
CA GLY A 335 -10.84 -13.75 -13.18
C GLY A 335 -11.75 -13.50 -11.98
N PHE A 336 -11.51 -12.45 -11.22
CA PHE A 336 -12.46 -11.96 -10.21
C PHE A 336 -13.63 -11.26 -10.89
N ALA A 337 -14.84 -11.48 -10.37
CA ALA A 337 -16.06 -10.90 -10.94
C ALA A 337 -16.12 -9.37 -10.81
N ASN A 338 -15.45 -8.83 -9.79
CA ASN A 338 -15.39 -7.40 -9.55
C ASN A 338 -14.20 -7.03 -8.61
N PRO A 339 -13.78 -5.76 -8.57
CA PRO A 339 -12.64 -5.31 -7.76
C PRO A 339 -12.78 -5.54 -6.25
N GLN A 340 -14.00 -5.49 -5.72
CA GLN A 340 -14.23 -5.74 -4.30
C GLN A 340 -13.94 -7.22 -3.96
N GLU A 341 -14.42 -8.17 -4.77
CA GLU A 341 -14.13 -9.60 -4.58
C GLU A 341 -12.64 -9.91 -4.69
N GLU A 342 -11.94 -9.23 -5.59
CA GLU A 342 -10.48 -9.31 -5.67
C GLU A 342 -9.85 -8.92 -4.32
N MET A 343 -10.16 -7.73 -3.79
CA MET A 343 -9.62 -7.27 -2.51
C MET A 343 -9.98 -8.21 -1.35
N GLU A 344 -11.26 -8.64 -1.27
CA GLU A 344 -11.70 -9.59 -0.24
C GLU A 344 -10.90 -10.89 -0.25
N HIS A 345 -10.48 -11.36 -1.44
CA HIS A 345 -9.67 -12.57 -1.55
C HIS A 345 -8.30 -12.38 -0.88
N TYR A 346 -7.59 -11.28 -1.18
CA TYR A 346 -6.31 -10.98 -0.57
C TYR A 346 -6.43 -10.75 0.96
N LEU A 347 -7.47 -10.06 1.41
CA LEU A 347 -7.76 -9.86 2.82
C LEU A 347 -7.99 -11.20 3.56
N LYS A 348 -8.69 -12.14 2.94
CA LYS A 348 -8.89 -13.51 3.48
C LYS A 348 -7.60 -14.33 3.55
N LEU A 349 -6.63 -14.06 2.66
CA LEU A 349 -5.30 -14.69 2.72
C LEU A 349 -4.44 -14.14 3.87
N GLY A 350 -4.77 -12.96 4.40
CA GLY A 350 -4.11 -12.41 5.58
C GLY A 350 -3.17 -11.24 5.31
N VAL A 351 -3.30 -10.53 4.17
CA VAL A 351 -2.55 -9.27 4.00
C VAL A 351 -2.94 -8.27 5.09
N ASP A 352 -1.96 -7.54 5.61
CA ASP A 352 -2.13 -6.56 6.69
C ASP A 352 -2.70 -5.23 6.20
N GLY A 353 -2.71 -5.01 4.89
CA GLY A 353 -3.36 -3.88 4.27
C GLY A 353 -3.28 -3.86 2.75
N VAL A 354 -4.10 -3.01 2.16
CA VAL A 354 -4.25 -2.88 0.72
C VAL A 354 -4.12 -1.43 0.28
N PHE A 355 -3.32 -1.21 -0.78
CA PHE A 355 -3.26 0.07 -1.48
C PHE A 355 -4.30 0.10 -2.59
N THR A 356 -5.17 1.09 -2.58
CA THR A 356 -6.22 1.21 -3.60
C THR A 356 -6.39 2.64 -4.09
N ASP A 357 -6.63 2.77 -5.40
CA ASP A 357 -7.04 4.03 -6.03
C ASP A 357 -8.51 4.41 -5.69
N PHE A 358 -9.27 3.44 -5.12
CA PHE A 358 -10.69 3.55 -4.78
C PHE A 358 -10.92 3.15 -3.31
N PRO A 359 -10.61 4.04 -2.35
CA PRO A 359 -10.67 3.71 -0.91
C PRO A 359 -12.03 3.23 -0.41
N ASP A 360 -13.13 3.73 -0.95
CA ASP A 360 -14.49 3.28 -0.64
C ASP A 360 -14.71 1.78 -0.95
N THR A 361 -14.18 1.29 -2.08
CA THR A 361 -14.21 -0.13 -2.42
C THR A 361 -13.34 -0.95 -1.46
N GLY A 362 -12.16 -0.42 -1.09
CA GLY A 362 -11.29 -1.06 -0.08
C GLY A 362 -11.96 -1.19 1.28
N VAL A 363 -12.60 -0.12 1.74
CA VAL A 363 -13.36 -0.13 3.01
C VAL A 363 -14.53 -1.09 2.95
N ALA A 364 -15.26 -1.14 1.82
CA ALA A 364 -16.33 -2.09 1.62
C ALA A 364 -15.82 -3.54 1.65
N ALA A 365 -14.66 -3.81 1.04
CA ALA A 365 -14.05 -5.14 1.04
C ALA A 365 -13.63 -5.58 2.46
N VAL A 366 -13.02 -4.71 3.25
CA VAL A 366 -12.69 -5.01 4.66
C VAL A 366 -13.96 -5.29 5.46
N ALA A 367 -15.00 -4.49 5.29
CA ALA A 367 -16.28 -4.68 5.99
C ALA A 367 -17.03 -5.96 5.57
N ALA A 368 -16.82 -6.44 4.34
CA ALA A 368 -17.45 -7.66 3.81
C ALA A 368 -16.77 -8.95 4.29
N VAL A 369 -15.48 -8.88 4.68
CA VAL A 369 -14.77 -10.03 5.28
C VAL A 369 -15.16 -10.11 6.76
N PRO A 370 -15.99 -11.10 7.17
CA PRO A 370 -16.48 -11.16 8.55
C PRO A 370 -15.32 -11.36 9.50
N GLU A 371 -15.31 -10.59 10.57
CA GLU A 371 -14.39 -10.85 11.68
C GLU A 371 -14.58 -12.27 12.20
N PRO A 372 -13.49 -12.98 12.55
CA PRO A 372 -13.59 -14.34 13.08
C PRO A 372 -14.53 -14.48 14.29
N GLU A 373 -14.69 -13.41 15.08
CA GLU A 373 -15.66 -13.33 16.18
C GLU A 373 -17.10 -13.49 15.70
N THR A 374 -17.44 -12.96 14.53
CA THR A 374 -18.79 -13.05 13.93
C THR A 374 -19.16 -14.50 13.63
N TYR A 375 -18.21 -15.30 13.11
CA TYR A 375 -18.40 -16.74 12.90
C TYR A 375 -18.59 -17.49 14.23
N ALA A 376 -17.79 -17.17 15.25
CA ALA A 376 -17.90 -17.79 16.57
C ALA A 376 -19.25 -17.48 17.22
N LEU A 377 -19.73 -16.24 17.14
CA LEU A 377 -21.05 -15.83 17.64
C LEU A 377 -22.20 -16.49 16.84
N MET A 378 -22.10 -16.58 15.51
CA MET A 378 -23.07 -17.32 14.69
C MET A 378 -23.12 -18.79 15.06
N LEU A 379 -21.99 -19.47 15.21
CA LEU A 379 -21.93 -20.88 15.60
C LEU A 379 -22.46 -21.08 17.02
N ALA A 380 -22.14 -20.22 17.96
CA ALA A 380 -22.68 -20.25 19.32
C ALA A 380 -24.19 -20.01 19.32
N GLY A 381 -24.69 -19.06 18.54
CA GLY A 381 -26.12 -18.79 18.35
C GLY A 381 -26.87 -19.98 17.75
N LEU A 382 -26.32 -20.59 16.69
CA LEU A 382 -26.88 -21.80 16.07
C LEU A 382 -26.87 -22.99 17.04
N GLY A 383 -25.79 -23.15 17.82
CA GLY A 383 -25.67 -24.14 18.88
C GLY A 383 -26.76 -24.01 19.95
N LEU A 384 -27.03 -22.79 20.41
CA LEU A 384 -28.09 -22.48 21.37
C LEU A 384 -29.49 -22.77 20.82
N VAL A 385 -29.76 -22.44 19.55
CA VAL A 385 -31.02 -22.73 18.88
C VAL A 385 -31.23 -24.24 18.73
N ALA A 386 -30.20 -24.97 18.31
CA ALA A 386 -30.24 -26.43 18.19
C ALA A 386 -30.44 -27.13 19.54
N TRP A 387 -29.78 -26.63 20.60
CA TRP A 387 -29.94 -27.14 21.96
C TRP A 387 -31.35 -26.90 22.49
N ARG A 388 -31.95 -25.73 22.24
CA ARG A 388 -33.31 -25.40 22.65
C ARG A 388 -34.35 -26.27 21.94
N ARG A 389 -34.14 -26.59 20.63
CA ARG A 389 -35.02 -27.49 19.85
C ARG A 389 -34.96 -28.95 20.30
N ARG A 390 -33.89 -29.40 20.96
CA ARG A 390 -33.78 -30.77 21.50
C ARG A 390 -34.45 -30.94 22.87
N ARG A 391 -34.86 -29.85 23.52
CA ARG A 391 -35.54 -29.87 24.81
C ARG A 391 -37.06 -29.73 24.75
N HIS A 392 -37.59 -29.56 23.56
CA HIS A 392 -39.04 -29.63 23.24
C HIS A 392 -39.31 -30.81 22.31
#